data_a5302b67511f1898e4d71dac640e6f58
#
_entry.id   a5302b67511f1898e4d71dac640e6f58
#
_cell.length_a   1.000
_cell.length_b   1.000
_cell.length_c   1.000
_cell.angle_alpha   90.00
_cell.angle_beta   90.00
_cell.angle_gamma   90.00
#
_symmetry.space_group_name_H-M   'P 1'
#
loop_
_entity.id
_entity.type
_entity.pdbx_description
1 polymer ?
#
loop_
_entity_poly.entity_id
_entity_poly.type
_entity_poly.pdbx_seq_one_letter_code
_entity_poly.pdbx_strand_id
1 'polypeptide(L)'
;MNTNQSKFPLLAVGLSLSLWAACSTNHEHGAGVSAENGQGAYATGHYRNLFVEAGHPPQEVQARVEACFNQLFHGNPTNQAVYYEAGSNSNGPLAYITDIKHHDVRTEGLSYGMIIAAEMNKKAEFDALWNWSNTYLYHAATNDPGYGFFAWQARTNGARMSQSIAPDGEQYYVMALYFAAGRWGNGQGLYNYKAQADELLHRMIHRGLITGAGGRGGSQTWGPLFDVTNKMALFTPAIDRNPLFTDPSYHLPAFYELWSRWGPAEDHDYWAAAAQASRDLFAKVVSPVTGLNPYLANFDGSPYRGRGGTNFSYDAFRTAGNWSVDWSWWGKDVRERAMSDHLQAFFESKGMTNYGDQYTLDGRQLEGRHAQGLVAVNAETSLAATDPGRSKEFVEALWDTPVPDGLERYYEGLLYLMGLLHCSGEFRIWAPH
;
A
#
# COMPACT_ATOMS: atom_id res chain seq x y z
N MET A 1 47.40 56.34 -46.89
CA MET A 1 47.44 57.37 -45.84
C MET A 1 47.28 56.66 -44.52
N ASN A 2 48.34 56.72 -43.74
CA ASN A 2 48.51 56.51 -42.30
C ASN A 2 47.86 55.32 -41.65
N THR A 3 48.62 54.28 -41.30
CA THR A 3 49.60 54.07 -40.16
C THR A 3 48.95 54.21 -38.79
N ASN A 4 48.94 53.09 -38.01
CA ASN A 4 49.81 52.81 -36.83
C ASN A 4 49.26 51.55 -36.16
N GLN A 5 50.02 50.50 -36.11
CA GLN A 5 51.01 49.96 -35.18
C GLN A 5 50.66 50.11 -33.67
N SER A 6 50.55 48.99 -32.97
CA SER A 6 51.48 48.39 -32.01
C SER A 6 50.65 47.83 -30.82
N LYS A 7 50.90 46.80 -30.06
CA LYS A 7 52.08 46.03 -29.68
C LYS A 7 51.56 44.83 -28.85
N PHE A 8 52.15 43.71 -29.08
CA PHE A 8 52.05 42.55 -28.11
C PHE A 8 52.96 42.79 -26.89
N PRO A 9 52.69 42.17 -25.75
CA PRO A 9 53.76 41.38 -25.18
C PRO A 9 53.36 39.94 -24.85
N LEU A 10 54.35 39.07 -25.04
CA LEU A 10 54.46 37.69 -24.56
C LEU A 10 54.33 37.65 -23.03
N LEU A 11 53.67 36.62 -22.53
CA LEU A 11 54.02 36.08 -21.22
C LEU A 11 53.91 34.55 -21.16
N ALA A 12 54.96 34.02 -20.78
CA ALA A 12 55.45 32.73 -20.33
C ALA A 12 54.45 31.60 -20.05
N VAL A 13 54.84 30.45 -20.63
CA VAL A 13 54.40 29.12 -20.30
C VAL A 13 54.99 28.71 -18.93
N GLY A 14 54.12 28.45 -17.96
CA GLY A 14 54.49 27.78 -16.72
C GLY A 14 53.90 26.35 -16.71
N LEU A 15 54.72 25.32 -16.93
CA LEU A 15 54.40 23.93 -16.65
C LEU A 15 54.36 23.74 -15.11
N SER A 16 53.20 23.39 -14.57
CA SER A 16 53.10 22.79 -13.25
C SER A 16 52.70 21.32 -13.38
N LEU A 17 53.65 20.41 -13.12
CA LEU A 17 53.37 19.03 -12.85
C LEU A 17 52.61 18.93 -11.53
N SER A 18 51.38 18.47 -11.56
CA SER A 18 50.67 18.02 -10.38
C SER A 18 50.76 16.49 -10.29
N LEU A 19 51.46 16.02 -9.23
CA LEU A 19 51.52 14.61 -8.80
C LEU A 19 50.08 14.18 -8.43
N TRP A 20 49.65 13.11 -9.03
CA TRP A 20 48.48 12.36 -8.57
C TRP A 20 48.94 11.47 -7.41
N ALA A 21 48.60 11.84 -6.18
CA ALA A 21 48.62 10.96 -5.02
C ALA A 21 47.32 10.14 -5.03
N ALA A 22 47.43 8.83 -5.26
CA ALA A 22 46.35 7.89 -5.07
C ALA A 22 46.06 7.79 -3.57
N CYS A 23 44.94 8.39 -3.12
CA CYS A 23 44.42 8.21 -1.79
C CYS A 23 43.42 7.04 -1.86
N SER A 24 43.84 5.86 -1.41
CA SER A 24 42.94 4.74 -1.11
C SER A 24 42.14 5.09 0.14
N THR A 25 40.90 5.54 -0.04
CA THR A 25 39.95 5.66 1.07
C THR A 25 39.27 4.33 1.30
N ASN A 26 39.60 3.71 2.43
CA ASN A 26 38.82 2.66 3.04
C ASN A 26 37.38 3.15 3.22
N HIS A 27 36.42 2.53 2.55
CA HIS A 27 35.01 2.69 2.89
C HIS A 27 34.75 1.93 4.20
N GLU A 28 34.82 2.64 5.29
CA GLU A 28 34.15 2.23 6.52
C GLU A 28 32.65 2.21 6.21
N HIS A 29 32.00 1.07 6.43
CA HIS A 29 30.54 0.95 6.43
C HIS A 29 30.00 1.82 7.58
N GLY A 30 29.63 3.04 7.25
CA GLY A 30 28.93 3.92 8.16
C GLY A 30 27.53 3.37 8.45
N ALA A 31 27.26 3.22 9.74
CA ALA A 31 25.94 2.94 10.32
C ALA A 31 24.85 3.85 9.71
N GLY A 32 23.68 3.29 9.55
CA GLY A 32 22.52 3.89 8.89
C GLY A 32 22.28 5.35 9.23
N VAL A 33 22.27 6.20 8.21
CA VAL A 33 21.77 7.56 8.30
C VAL A 33 20.25 7.47 8.35
N SER A 34 19.70 7.56 9.57
CA SER A 34 18.27 7.83 9.77
C SER A 34 17.87 9.08 8.98
N ALA A 35 16.64 9.10 8.45
CA ALA A 35 16.07 10.26 7.77
C ALA A 35 15.88 11.43 8.77
N GLU A 36 16.97 12.03 9.27
CA GLU A 36 16.95 13.15 10.20
C GLU A 36 16.54 14.48 9.53
N ASN A 37 16.42 14.51 8.21
CA ASN A 37 16.16 15.73 7.44
C ASN A 37 14.75 15.80 6.80
N GLY A 38 13.78 14.95 7.19
CA GLY A 38 12.40 15.02 6.68
C GLY A 38 12.27 14.79 5.16
N GLN A 39 13.22 14.06 4.55
CA GLN A 39 13.16 13.69 3.13
C GLN A 39 13.00 12.17 3.00
N GLY A 40 11.80 11.75 2.56
CA GLY A 40 11.50 10.34 2.29
C GLY A 40 12.08 9.83 0.96
N ALA A 41 11.77 8.56 0.66
CA ALA A 41 12.26 7.86 -0.53
C ALA A 41 11.85 8.52 -1.85
N TYR A 42 10.71 9.22 -1.90
CA TYR A 42 10.29 9.97 -3.08
C TYR A 42 11.34 11.02 -3.51
N ALA A 43 11.92 11.71 -2.55
CA ALA A 43 12.90 12.76 -2.82
C ALA A 43 14.33 12.22 -3.00
N THR A 44 14.67 11.13 -2.31
CA THR A 44 16.04 10.61 -2.22
C THR A 44 16.31 9.42 -3.15
N GLY A 45 15.27 8.72 -3.59
CA GLY A 45 15.39 7.43 -4.28
C GLY A 45 15.90 6.30 -3.39
N HIS A 46 16.05 6.54 -2.09
CA HIS A 46 16.60 5.56 -1.15
C HIS A 46 15.48 4.87 -0.36
N TYR A 47 15.38 3.56 -0.50
CA TYR A 47 14.44 2.70 0.22
C TYR A 47 15.25 1.87 1.23
N ARG A 48 14.90 1.97 2.52
CA ARG A 48 15.58 1.23 3.59
C ARG A 48 15.35 -0.27 3.41
N ASN A 49 16.42 -1.05 3.62
CA ASN A 49 16.31 -2.51 3.75
C ASN A 49 16.53 -2.87 5.22
N LEU A 50 15.45 -3.00 5.97
CA LEU A 50 15.48 -3.26 7.40
C LEU A 50 16.08 -4.61 7.75
N PHE A 51 15.95 -5.62 6.88
CA PHE A 51 16.58 -6.92 7.08
C PHE A 51 18.12 -6.82 6.95
N VAL A 52 18.61 -6.07 5.98
CA VAL A 52 20.07 -5.82 5.85
C VAL A 52 20.58 -4.99 7.03
N GLU A 53 19.81 -3.99 7.47
CA GLU A 53 20.12 -3.21 8.69
C GLU A 53 20.13 -4.10 9.95
N ALA A 54 19.29 -5.13 10.00
CA ALA A 54 19.28 -6.14 11.07
C ALA A 54 20.45 -7.13 11.01
N GLY A 55 21.11 -7.26 9.84
CA GLY A 55 22.30 -8.08 9.64
C GLY A 55 22.16 -9.24 8.65
N HIS A 56 21.02 -9.36 7.98
CA HIS A 56 20.81 -10.41 6.97
C HIS A 56 21.48 -10.07 5.65
N PRO A 57 22.14 -11.05 4.97
CA PRO A 57 22.74 -10.83 3.67
C PRO A 57 21.71 -10.42 2.60
N PRO A 58 21.99 -9.43 1.72
CA PRO A 58 21.03 -8.98 0.71
C PRO A 58 20.50 -10.10 -0.20
N GLN A 59 21.34 -11.08 -0.52
CA GLN A 59 20.96 -12.22 -1.36
C GLN A 59 19.95 -13.15 -0.67
N GLU A 60 20.05 -13.32 0.64
CA GLU A 60 19.11 -14.12 1.43
C GLU A 60 17.77 -13.39 1.56
N VAL A 61 17.79 -12.06 1.72
CA VAL A 61 16.57 -11.22 1.73
C VAL A 61 15.83 -11.36 0.41
N GLN A 62 16.52 -11.19 -0.72
CA GLN A 62 15.92 -11.36 -2.05
C GLN A 62 15.36 -12.77 -2.25
N ALA A 63 16.13 -13.80 -1.88
CA ALA A 63 15.70 -15.20 -2.00
C ALA A 63 14.42 -15.47 -1.17
N ARG A 64 14.31 -14.86 0.02
CA ARG A 64 13.12 -14.99 0.87
C ARG A 64 11.89 -14.35 0.27
N VAL A 65 12.00 -13.12 -0.28
CA VAL A 65 10.90 -12.43 -0.97
C VAL A 65 10.43 -13.26 -2.17
N GLU A 66 11.35 -13.73 -3.02
CA GLU A 66 11.02 -14.58 -4.17
C GLU A 66 10.41 -15.93 -3.75
N ALA A 67 10.90 -16.55 -2.69
CA ALA A 67 10.36 -17.82 -2.18
C ALA A 67 8.91 -17.63 -1.67
N CYS A 68 8.63 -16.53 -0.97
CA CYS A 68 7.29 -16.20 -0.50
C CYS A 68 6.33 -15.98 -1.68
N PHE A 69 6.74 -15.18 -2.67
CA PHE A 69 5.95 -14.99 -3.89
C PHE A 69 5.65 -16.34 -4.57
N ASN A 70 6.67 -17.14 -4.80
CA ASN A 70 6.52 -18.44 -5.46
C ASN A 70 5.59 -19.38 -4.67
N GLN A 71 5.64 -19.35 -3.33
CA GLN A 71 4.71 -20.14 -2.52
C GLN A 71 3.27 -19.68 -2.68
N LEU A 72 3.00 -18.36 -2.60
CA LEU A 72 1.63 -17.83 -2.62
C LEU A 72 1.03 -17.80 -4.02
N PHE A 73 1.84 -17.63 -5.07
CA PHE A 73 1.35 -17.53 -6.45
C PHE A 73 1.46 -18.85 -7.21
N HIS A 74 2.50 -19.66 -6.98
CA HIS A 74 2.81 -20.85 -7.77
C HIS A 74 3.06 -22.10 -6.93
N GLY A 75 2.83 -22.03 -5.61
CA GLY A 75 3.01 -23.15 -4.71
C GLY A 75 1.91 -24.20 -4.82
N ASN A 76 1.91 -25.14 -3.88
CA ASN A 76 0.90 -26.19 -3.86
C ASN A 76 -0.51 -25.59 -3.74
N PRO A 77 -1.43 -25.86 -4.71
CA PRO A 77 -2.77 -25.24 -4.70
C PRO A 77 -3.65 -25.66 -3.50
N THR A 78 -3.32 -26.77 -2.84
CA THR A 78 -4.12 -27.27 -1.73
C THR A 78 -3.88 -26.45 -0.46
N ASN A 79 -2.62 -26.07 -0.14
CA ASN A 79 -2.28 -25.46 1.13
C ASN A 79 -1.36 -24.23 1.08
N GLN A 80 -0.83 -23.86 -0.10
CA GLN A 80 0.13 -22.75 -0.22
C GLN A 80 -0.39 -21.62 -1.10
N ALA A 81 -0.84 -21.93 -2.34
CA ALA A 81 -1.22 -20.91 -3.30
C ALA A 81 -2.54 -20.23 -2.93
N VAL A 82 -2.60 -18.93 -3.23
CA VAL A 82 -3.83 -18.11 -3.22
C VAL A 82 -4.20 -17.63 -4.63
N TYR A 83 -3.24 -17.64 -5.57
CA TYR A 83 -3.41 -17.29 -6.98
C TYR A 83 -3.79 -18.54 -7.78
N TYR A 84 -4.79 -18.40 -8.66
CA TYR A 84 -5.27 -19.50 -9.51
C TYR A 84 -5.56 -19.01 -10.93
N GLU A 85 -5.03 -19.72 -11.92
CA GLU A 85 -5.37 -19.49 -13.33
C GLU A 85 -6.82 -19.89 -13.63
N ALA A 86 -7.50 -19.11 -14.47
CA ALA A 86 -8.92 -19.26 -14.77
C ALA A 86 -9.21 -19.28 -16.29
N GLY A 87 -8.27 -19.80 -17.08
CA GLY A 87 -8.38 -19.85 -18.54
C GLY A 87 -8.06 -18.51 -19.20
N SER A 88 -8.76 -18.14 -20.27
CA SER A 88 -8.50 -16.93 -21.04
C SER A 88 -9.76 -16.41 -21.73
N ASN A 89 -9.75 -15.15 -22.14
CA ASN A 89 -10.75 -14.52 -23.02
C ASN A 89 -10.05 -13.74 -24.16
N SER A 90 -10.79 -12.89 -24.87
CA SER A 90 -10.23 -12.07 -25.97
C SER A 90 -9.15 -11.08 -25.52
N ASN A 91 -9.08 -10.73 -24.23
CA ASN A 91 -8.04 -9.85 -23.68
C ASN A 91 -6.79 -10.62 -23.22
N GLY A 92 -6.84 -11.95 -23.14
CA GLY A 92 -5.72 -12.80 -22.72
C GLY A 92 -6.03 -13.68 -21.52
N PRO A 93 -5.02 -14.12 -20.76
CA PRO A 93 -5.17 -14.96 -19.58
C PRO A 93 -6.05 -14.32 -18.50
N LEU A 94 -6.71 -15.17 -17.73
CA LEU A 94 -7.51 -14.83 -16.56
C LEU A 94 -6.94 -15.54 -15.35
N ALA A 95 -6.80 -14.83 -14.22
CA ALA A 95 -6.47 -15.42 -12.95
C ALA A 95 -7.12 -14.65 -11.80
N TYR A 96 -7.28 -15.31 -10.66
CA TYR A 96 -7.83 -14.69 -9.46
C TYR A 96 -7.04 -15.06 -8.21
N ILE A 97 -7.18 -14.23 -7.19
CA ILE A 97 -6.76 -14.54 -5.81
C ILE A 97 -8.02 -14.82 -5.00
N THR A 98 -8.03 -15.94 -4.26
CA THR A 98 -9.20 -16.37 -3.47
C THR A 98 -8.92 -16.35 -1.98
N ASP A 99 -9.89 -15.86 -1.21
CA ASP A 99 -9.98 -16.15 0.22
C ASP A 99 -10.35 -17.62 0.41
N ILE A 100 -9.35 -18.39 0.82
CA ILE A 100 -9.46 -19.85 0.95
C ILE A 100 -10.50 -20.25 2.00
N LYS A 101 -10.55 -19.51 3.09
CA LYS A 101 -11.45 -19.78 4.22
C LYS A 101 -12.91 -19.51 3.87
N HIS A 102 -13.17 -18.49 3.06
CA HIS A 102 -14.54 -18.09 2.69
C HIS A 102 -14.94 -18.58 1.28
N HIS A 103 -14.02 -19.17 0.54
CA HIS A 103 -14.25 -19.68 -0.83
C HIS A 103 -14.77 -18.58 -1.79
N ASP A 104 -14.21 -17.40 -1.68
CA ASP A 104 -14.59 -16.24 -2.50
C ASP A 104 -13.37 -15.47 -3.03
N VAL A 105 -13.63 -14.58 -3.97
CA VAL A 105 -12.67 -13.67 -4.58
C VAL A 105 -13.09 -12.25 -4.21
N ARG A 106 -12.14 -11.42 -3.74
CA ARG A 106 -12.36 -10.05 -3.30
C ARG A 106 -11.48 -9.08 -4.05
N THR A 107 -11.99 -7.86 -4.28
CA THR A 107 -11.18 -6.77 -4.84
C THR A 107 -9.94 -6.47 -4.02
N GLU A 108 -10.00 -6.63 -2.69
CA GLU A 108 -8.86 -6.56 -1.78
C GLU A 108 -7.72 -7.47 -2.23
N GLY A 109 -7.96 -8.78 -2.31
CA GLY A 109 -6.92 -9.74 -2.68
C GLY A 109 -6.44 -9.58 -4.12
N LEU A 110 -7.35 -9.27 -5.06
CA LEU A 110 -7.00 -9.01 -6.46
C LEU A 110 -6.07 -7.80 -6.58
N SER A 111 -6.40 -6.69 -5.92
CA SER A 111 -5.62 -5.46 -5.99
C SER A 111 -4.28 -5.57 -5.26
N TYR A 112 -4.23 -6.29 -4.12
CA TYR A 112 -2.96 -6.63 -3.46
C TYR A 112 -2.09 -7.52 -4.32
N GLY A 113 -2.67 -8.53 -4.98
CA GLY A 113 -1.93 -9.36 -5.93
C GLY A 113 -1.37 -8.56 -7.09
N MET A 114 -2.12 -7.59 -7.61
CA MET A 114 -1.64 -6.71 -8.68
C MET A 114 -0.48 -5.82 -8.23
N ILE A 115 -0.56 -5.17 -7.06
CA ILE A 115 0.54 -4.32 -6.61
C ILE A 115 1.79 -5.13 -6.28
N ILE A 116 1.65 -6.31 -5.67
CA ILE A 116 2.74 -7.27 -5.46
C ILE A 116 3.37 -7.68 -6.80
N ALA A 117 2.55 -8.02 -7.79
CA ALA A 117 3.03 -8.40 -9.12
C ALA A 117 3.76 -7.24 -9.81
N ALA A 118 3.28 -6.00 -9.65
CA ALA A 118 3.97 -4.82 -10.16
C ALA A 118 5.32 -4.64 -9.46
N GLU A 119 5.40 -4.74 -8.14
CA GLU A 119 6.65 -4.59 -7.38
C GLU A 119 7.67 -5.68 -7.74
N MET A 120 7.23 -6.89 -7.95
CA MET A 120 8.09 -8.03 -8.26
C MET A 120 8.36 -8.25 -9.76
N ASN A 121 7.91 -7.32 -10.63
CA ASN A 121 8.06 -7.44 -12.10
C ASN A 121 7.41 -8.67 -12.71
N LYS A 122 6.23 -9.03 -12.24
CA LYS A 122 5.46 -10.21 -12.67
C LYS A 122 4.26 -9.76 -13.52
N LYS A 123 4.55 -9.30 -14.75
CA LYS A 123 3.55 -8.71 -15.66
C LYS A 123 2.43 -9.68 -16.04
N ALA A 124 2.73 -10.97 -16.22
CA ALA A 124 1.75 -11.96 -16.65
C ALA A 124 0.66 -12.16 -15.58
N GLU A 125 1.07 -12.27 -14.31
CA GLU A 125 0.18 -12.40 -13.17
C GLU A 125 -0.66 -11.13 -12.98
N PHE A 126 -0.03 -9.95 -13.12
CA PHE A 126 -0.72 -8.67 -13.08
C PHE A 126 -1.83 -8.56 -14.12
N ASP A 127 -1.50 -8.82 -15.38
CA ASP A 127 -2.44 -8.70 -16.49
C ASP A 127 -3.62 -9.70 -16.35
N ALA A 128 -3.35 -10.92 -15.88
CA ALA A 128 -4.37 -11.91 -15.67
C ALA A 128 -5.35 -11.57 -14.55
N LEU A 129 -4.86 -10.99 -13.43
CA LEU A 129 -5.68 -10.50 -12.32
C LEU A 129 -6.54 -9.29 -12.76
N TRP A 130 -5.94 -8.35 -13.49
CA TRP A 130 -6.67 -7.19 -14.00
C TRP A 130 -7.74 -7.55 -15.00
N ASN A 131 -7.43 -8.50 -15.93
CA ASN A 131 -8.41 -9.02 -16.88
C ASN A 131 -9.56 -9.72 -16.18
N TRP A 132 -9.29 -10.53 -15.15
CA TRP A 132 -10.34 -11.20 -14.37
C TRP A 132 -11.25 -10.20 -13.64
N SER A 133 -10.66 -9.20 -13.00
CA SER A 133 -11.39 -8.13 -12.30
C SER A 133 -12.36 -7.41 -13.25
N ASN A 134 -11.89 -7.03 -14.44
CA ASN A 134 -12.72 -6.36 -15.44
C ASN A 134 -13.79 -7.27 -16.03
N THR A 135 -13.49 -8.55 -16.22
CA THR A 135 -14.44 -9.51 -16.81
C THR A 135 -15.62 -9.78 -15.90
N TYR A 136 -15.39 -9.89 -14.58
CA TYR A 136 -16.41 -10.42 -13.67
C TYR A 136 -16.93 -9.38 -12.65
N LEU A 137 -16.10 -8.44 -12.24
CA LEU A 137 -16.48 -7.54 -11.14
C LEU A 137 -16.91 -6.14 -11.61
N TYR A 138 -16.44 -5.67 -12.77
CA TYR A 138 -16.66 -4.31 -13.24
C TYR A 138 -18.13 -4.04 -13.56
N HIS A 139 -18.72 -3.00 -12.95
CA HIS A 139 -20.06 -2.53 -13.21
C HIS A 139 -20.09 -1.64 -14.46
N ALA A 140 -20.40 -2.22 -15.62
CA ALA A 140 -20.35 -1.54 -16.91
C ALA A 140 -21.64 -0.77 -17.28
N ALA A 141 -22.79 -1.10 -16.66
CA ALA A 141 -24.05 -0.48 -17.00
C ALA A 141 -24.21 0.90 -16.34
N THR A 142 -24.44 1.95 -17.12
CA THR A 142 -24.49 3.34 -16.64
C THR A 142 -25.62 3.64 -15.65
N ASN A 143 -26.62 2.80 -15.60
CA ASN A 143 -27.76 2.88 -14.64
C ASN A 143 -27.55 1.98 -13.40
N ASP A 144 -26.46 1.26 -13.31
CA ASP A 144 -26.09 0.47 -12.13
C ASP A 144 -25.54 1.41 -11.05
N PRO A 145 -26.00 1.33 -9.79
CA PRO A 145 -25.39 2.08 -8.69
C PRO A 145 -23.87 1.89 -8.58
N GLY A 146 -23.35 0.74 -8.96
CA GLY A 146 -21.91 0.44 -8.97
C GLY A 146 -21.14 0.97 -10.18
N TYR A 147 -21.81 1.53 -11.20
CA TYR A 147 -21.20 1.92 -12.47
C TYR A 147 -19.82 2.56 -12.33
N GLY A 148 -18.87 2.01 -13.06
CA GLY A 148 -17.50 2.49 -13.14
C GLY A 148 -16.57 1.99 -12.03
N PHE A 149 -17.07 1.14 -11.13
CA PHE A 149 -16.31 0.49 -10.06
C PHE A 149 -16.52 -1.02 -10.08
N PHE A 150 -15.95 -1.73 -9.10
CA PHE A 150 -15.94 -3.19 -9.05
C PHE A 150 -16.78 -3.73 -7.88
N ALA A 151 -17.56 -4.77 -8.14
CA ALA A 151 -18.21 -5.54 -7.07
C ALA A 151 -17.13 -6.16 -6.17
N TRP A 152 -17.19 -5.91 -4.87
CA TRP A 152 -16.09 -6.29 -3.98
C TRP A 152 -15.90 -7.79 -3.79
N GLN A 153 -16.93 -8.62 -4.12
CA GLN A 153 -16.94 -10.05 -3.80
C GLN A 153 -17.63 -10.89 -4.87
N ALA A 154 -16.99 -11.96 -5.29
CA ALA A 154 -17.53 -12.96 -6.21
C ALA A 154 -17.11 -14.39 -5.83
N ARG A 155 -17.74 -15.38 -6.41
CA ARG A 155 -17.26 -16.76 -6.42
C ARG A 155 -16.08 -16.91 -7.38
N THR A 156 -15.32 -17.99 -7.27
CA THR A 156 -14.19 -18.30 -8.16
C THR A 156 -14.59 -18.49 -9.64
N ASN A 157 -15.87 -18.75 -9.91
CA ASN A 157 -16.43 -18.79 -11.27
C ASN A 157 -16.91 -17.42 -11.79
N GLY A 158 -16.64 -16.34 -11.07
CA GLY A 158 -17.00 -14.98 -11.45
C GLY A 158 -18.42 -14.55 -11.06
N ALA A 159 -19.26 -15.42 -10.52
CA ALA A 159 -20.61 -15.06 -10.07
C ALA A 159 -20.53 -14.11 -8.87
N ARG A 160 -20.99 -12.87 -9.02
CA ARG A 160 -20.97 -11.86 -7.95
C ARG A 160 -21.80 -12.30 -6.75
N MET A 161 -21.22 -12.24 -5.57
CA MET A 161 -21.85 -12.50 -4.28
C MET A 161 -22.39 -11.23 -3.65
N SER A 162 -21.80 -10.09 -4.00
CA SER A 162 -22.24 -8.76 -3.61
C SER A 162 -22.17 -7.82 -4.80
N GLN A 163 -23.06 -6.83 -4.83
CA GLN A 163 -22.95 -5.71 -5.78
C GLN A 163 -22.26 -4.49 -5.16
N SER A 164 -22.02 -4.51 -3.83
CA SER A 164 -21.39 -3.40 -3.13
C SER A 164 -19.92 -3.22 -3.53
N ILE A 165 -19.40 -2.04 -3.29
CA ILE A 165 -18.04 -1.64 -3.58
C ILE A 165 -17.30 -1.49 -2.25
N ALA A 166 -16.03 -1.93 -2.21
CA ALA A 166 -15.11 -1.73 -1.11
C ALA A 166 -13.98 -0.80 -1.58
N PRO A 167 -13.94 0.46 -1.12
CA PRO A 167 -13.02 1.47 -1.63
C PRO A 167 -11.53 1.16 -1.51
N ASP A 168 -11.11 0.31 -0.58
CA ASP A 168 -9.72 -0.12 -0.44
C ASP A 168 -9.20 -0.85 -1.70
N GLY A 169 -9.97 -1.81 -2.21
CA GLY A 169 -9.62 -2.52 -3.44
C GLY A 169 -9.46 -1.59 -4.63
N GLU A 170 -10.36 -0.62 -4.77
CA GLU A 170 -10.31 0.39 -5.84
C GLU A 170 -9.04 1.25 -5.76
N GLN A 171 -8.66 1.66 -4.56
CA GLN A 171 -7.48 2.48 -4.33
C GLN A 171 -6.19 1.72 -4.69
N TYR A 172 -6.09 0.45 -4.30
CA TYR A 172 -4.95 -0.38 -4.66
C TYR A 172 -4.93 -0.72 -6.16
N TYR A 173 -6.08 -0.86 -6.83
CA TYR A 173 -6.12 -0.98 -8.31
C TYR A 173 -5.51 0.24 -8.98
N VAL A 174 -5.88 1.45 -8.56
CA VAL A 174 -5.32 2.69 -9.12
C VAL A 174 -3.81 2.72 -8.95
N MET A 175 -3.31 2.43 -7.74
CA MET A 175 -1.88 2.50 -7.49
C MET A 175 -1.11 1.42 -8.26
N ALA A 176 -1.63 0.20 -8.30
CA ALA A 176 -1.05 -0.90 -9.06
C ALA A 176 -0.99 -0.58 -10.56
N LEU A 177 -2.02 0.04 -11.13
CA LEU A 177 -2.05 0.48 -12.52
C LEU A 177 -1.03 1.58 -12.82
N TYR A 178 -0.86 2.58 -11.94
CA TYR A 178 0.19 3.58 -12.11
C TYR A 178 1.58 2.95 -12.06
N PHE A 179 1.82 2.03 -11.14
CA PHE A 179 3.10 1.31 -11.06
C PHE A 179 3.34 0.43 -12.29
N ALA A 180 2.30 -0.23 -12.80
CA ALA A 180 2.38 -0.98 -14.05
C ALA A 180 2.76 -0.08 -15.24
N ALA A 181 2.15 1.12 -15.34
CA ALA A 181 2.49 2.10 -16.35
C ALA A 181 3.95 2.55 -16.26
N GLY A 182 4.45 2.79 -15.04
CA GLY A 182 5.84 3.17 -14.81
C GLY A 182 6.83 2.04 -15.09
N ARG A 183 6.44 0.80 -14.81
CA ARG A 183 7.34 -0.36 -14.92
C ARG A 183 7.38 -0.97 -16.32
N TRP A 184 6.24 -1.03 -17.00
CA TRP A 184 6.10 -1.72 -18.28
C TRP A 184 5.64 -0.83 -19.43
N GLY A 185 5.31 0.42 -19.14
CA GLY A 185 4.69 1.32 -20.10
C GLY A 185 3.22 0.99 -20.33
N ASN A 186 2.59 1.76 -21.21
CA ASN A 186 1.17 1.62 -21.53
C ASN A 186 0.94 0.74 -22.75
N GLY A 187 0.03 -0.23 -22.63
CA GLY A 187 -0.51 -0.98 -23.75
C GLY A 187 -1.74 -0.31 -24.37
N GLN A 188 -2.63 -1.10 -24.95
CA GLN A 188 -3.88 -0.63 -25.54
C GLN A 188 -5.10 -1.20 -24.80
N GLY A 189 -6.24 -0.52 -24.88
CA GLY A 189 -7.50 -0.95 -24.29
C GLY A 189 -7.36 -1.18 -22.77
N LEU A 190 -7.68 -2.37 -22.32
CA LEU A 190 -7.58 -2.75 -20.90
C LEU A 190 -6.17 -2.57 -20.30
N TYR A 191 -5.14 -2.70 -21.11
CA TYR A 191 -3.73 -2.60 -20.70
C TYR A 191 -3.11 -1.23 -20.95
N ASN A 192 -3.91 -0.20 -21.28
CA ASN A 192 -3.47 1.20 -21.16
C ASN A 192 -3.58 1.60 -19.68
N TYR A 193 -2.60 1.15 -18.89
CA TYR A 193 -2.65 1.20 -17.43
C TYR A 193 -2.86 2.61 -16.90
N LYS A 194 -2.14 3.60 -17.44
CA LYS A 194 -2.30 4.99 -16.98
C LYS A 194 -3.70 5.53 -17.24
N ALA A 195 -4.26 5.28 -18.42
CA ALA A 195 -5.62 5.73 -18.73
C ALA A 195 -6.67 5.04 -17.84
N GLN A 196 -6.48 3.74 -17.54
CA GLN A 196 -7.34 3.02 -16.60
C GLN A 196 -7.23 3.57 -15.18
N ALA A 197 -6.03 3.91 -14.74
CA ALA A 197 -5.79 4.53 -13.42
C ALA A 197 -6.42 5.92 -13.33
N ASP A 198 -6.17 6.77 -14.33
CA ASP A 198 -6.71 8.14 -14.38
C ASP A 198 -8.25 8.15 -14.36
N GLU A 199 -8.87 7.28 -15.13
CA GLU A 199 -10.34 7.17 -15.20
C GLU A 199 -10.93 6.69 -13.87
N LEU A 200 -10.35 5.66 -13.25
CA LEU A 200 -10.82 5.14 -11.97
C LEU A 200 -10.61 6.17 -10.86
N LEU A 201 -9.45 6.81 -10.82
CA LEU A 201 -9.11 7.83 -9.84
C LEU A 201 -10.04 9.04 -9.91
N HIS A 202 -10.29 9.56 -11.13
CA HIS A 202 -11.22 10.67 -11.34
C HIS A 202 -12.64 10.32 -10.86
N ARG A 203 -13.12 9.12 -11.16
CA ARG A 203 -14.43 8.65 -10.71
C ARG A 203 -14.56 8.54 -9.20
N MET A 204 -13.49 8.23 -8.47
CA MET A 204 -13.54 8.11 -7.02
C MET A 204 -14.09 9.35 -6.32
N ILE A 205 -13.92 10.53 -6.91
CA ILE A 205 -14.34 11.81 -6.31
C ILE A 205 -15.39 12.56 -7.13
N HIS A 206 -15.51 12.31 -8.44
CA HIS A 206 -16.42 13.06 -9.32
C HIS A 206 -17.67 12.29 -9.73
N ARG A 207 -17.75 11.01 -9.38
CA ARG A 207 -18.90 10.21 -9.77
C ARG A 207 -20.20 10.80 -9.22
N GLY A 208 -21.18 11.03 -10.09
CA GLY A 208 -22.52 11.45 -9.72
C GLY A 208 -23.28 10.38 -8.92
N LEU A 209 -24.38 10.79 -8.31
CA LEU A 209 -25.27 9.88 -7.58
C LEU A 209 -26.07 9.01 -8.56
N ILE A 210 -26.07 7.71 -8.34
CA ILE A 210 -26.88 6.75 -9.10
C ILE A 210 -27.74 5.95 -8.13
N THR A 211 -29.04 5.97 -8.37
CA THR A 211 -30.03 5.21 -7.59
C THR A 211 -30.50 4.00 -8.39
N GLY A 212 -30.48 2.83 -7.79
CA GLY A 212 -30.89 1.58 -8.42
C GLY A 212 -31.14 0.46 -7.42
N ALA A 213 -31.29 -0.76 -7.91
CA ALA A 213 -31.52 -1.93 -7.06
C ALA A 213 -30.31 -2.20 -6.15
N GLY A 214 -30.53 -2.20 -4.86
CA GLY A 214 -29.51 -2.56 -3.87
C GLY A 214 -29.32 -4.08 -3.76
N GLY A 215 -28.10 -4.50 -3.38
CA GLY A 215 -27.73 -5.92 -3.30
C GLY A 215 -28.49 -6.74 -2.25
N ARG A 216 -29.28 -6.12 -1.39
CA ARG A 216 -30.10 -6.81 -0.35
C ARG A 216 -31.61 -6.56 -0.53
N GLY A 217 -32.04 -6.18 -1.74
CA GLY A 217 -33.39 -5.72 -2.03
C GLY A 217 -33.60 -4.25 -1.65
N GLY A 218 -34.60 -3.61 -2.28
CA GLY A 218 -34.83 -2.18 -2.15
C GLY A 218 -33.95 -1.34 -3.08
N SER A 219 -34.13 -0.02 -3.02
CA SER A 219 -33.33 0.95 -3.78
C SER A 219 -32.19 1.48 -2.92
N GLN A 220 -31.03 1.65 -3.51
CA GLN A 220 -29.86 2.27 -2.87
C GLN A 220 -29.31 3.38 -3.78
N THR A 221 -28.79 4.43 -3.16
CA THR A 221 -28.13 5.53 -3.87
C THR A 221 -26.66 5.49 -3.53
N TRP A 222 -25.82 5.36 -4.56
CA TRP A 222 -24.37 5.34 -4.42
C TRP A 222 -23.76 6.56 -5.10
N GLY A 223 -22.72 7.08 -4.47
CA GLY A 223 -21.97 8.26 -4.91
C GLY A 223 -20.49 7.98 -5.08
N PRO A 224 -19.65 9.02 -4.91
CA PRO A 224 -18.20 8.90 -4.89
C PRO A 224 -17.72 7.91 -3.82
N LEU A 225 -16.50 7.46 -3.94
CA LEU A 225 -15.85 6.58 -2.93
C LEU A 225 -15.28 7.38 -1.74
N PHE A 226 -15.20 8.70 -1.90
CA PHE A 226 -14.73 9.63 -0.87
C PHE A 226 -15.83 10.58 -0.48
N ASP A 227 -15.89 10.91 0.81
CA ASP A 227 -16.59 12.11 1.25
C ASP A 227 -15.78 13.32 0.79
N VAL A 228 -16.30 14.03 -0.22
CA VAL A 228 -15.55 15.12 -0.87
C VAL A 228 -15.38 16.35 0.02
N THR A 229 -16.19 16.50 1.06
CA THR A 229 -16.09 17.59 2.03
C THR A 229 -14.96 17.33 3.01
N ASN A 230 -14.95 16.14 3.63
CA ASN A 230 -13.91 15.74 4.58
C ASN A 230 -12.66 15.24 3.88
N LYS A 231 -12.70 14.92 2.58
CA LYS A 231 -11.60 14.32 1.79
C LYS A 231 -11.13 13.00 2.37
N MET A 232 -12.08 12.19 2.81
CA MET A 232 -11.85 10.91 3.48
C MET A 232 -12.52 9.78 2.73
N ALA A 233 -11.85 8.63 2.66
CA ALA A 233 -12.42 7.42 2.09
C ALA A 233 -13.68 6.98 2.86
N LEU A 234 -14.74 6.64 2.15
CA LEU A 234 -15.93 6.04 2.73
C LEU A 234 -15.70 4.54 2.94
N PHE A 235 -16.29 3.96 3.98
CA PHE A 235 -16.32 2.50 4.12
C PHE A 235 -17.11 1.84 2.96
N THR A 236 -18.12 2.53 2.45
CA THR A 236 -18.90 2.12 1.28
C THR A 236 -19.55 3.37 0.65
N PRO A 237 -19.71 3.43 -0.67
CA PRO A 237 -20.28 4.58 -1.37
C PRO A 237 -21.81 4.75 -1.21
N ALA A 238 -22.45 3.95 -0.36
CA ALA A 238 -23.89 4.04 -0.09
C ALA A 238 -24.19 5.28 0.76
N ILE A 239 -24.51 6.39 0.11
CA ILE A 239 -24.71 7.70 0.74
C ILE A 239 -26.05 7.84 1.47
N ASP A 240 -26.99 6.92 1.26
CA ASP A 240 -28.25 6.82 2.01
C ASP A 240 -28.09 6.21 3.40
N ARG A 241 -26.87 5.80 3.75
CA ARG A 241 -26.50 5.42 5.12
C ARG A 241 -26.21 6.67 5.94
N ASN A 242 -26.76 6.73 7.12
CA ASN A 242 -26.53 7.82 8.06
C ASN A 242 -26.26 7.26 9.46
N PRO A 243 -25.13 7.61 10.12
CA PRO A 243 -24.05 8.46 9.60
C PRO A 243 -23.17 7.74 8.57
N LEU A 244 -22.51 8.50 7.70
CA LEU A 244 -21.37 8.03 6.91
C LEU A 244 -20.18 7.84 7.82
N PHE A 245 -19.33 6.86 7.52
CA PHE A 245 -18.15 6.51 8.32
C PHE A 245 -17.03 5.97 7.42
N THR A 246 -15.86 5.85 8.00
CA THR A 246 -14.66 5.36 7.33
C THR A 246 -14.06 4.14 8.04
N ASP A 247 -13.16 3.46 7.36
CA ASP A 247 -12.17 2.54 7.91
C ASP A 247 -10.81 3.25 7.91
N PRO A 248 -10.12 3.39 9.04
CA PRO A 248 -8.79 4.00 9.08
C PRO A 248 -7.78 3.31 8.14
N SER A 249 -7.93 2.00 7.89
CA SER A 249 -7.07 1.26 6.97
C SER A 249 -7.29 1.60 5.49
N TYR A 250 -8.37 2.28 5.15
CA TYR A 250 -8.65 2.75 3.79
C TYR A 250 -7.94 4.07 3.45
N HIS A 251 -7.25 4.68 4.40
CA HIS A 251 -6.52 5.92 4.21
C HIS A 251 -5.07 5.62 3.82
N LEU A 252 -4.68 6.07 2.61
CA LEU A 252 -3.41 5.76 1.97
C LEU A 252 -2.66 7.07 1.61
N PRO A 253 -2.26 7.90 2.61
CA PRO A 253 -1.68 9.21 2.35
C PRO A 253 -0.45 9.15 1.43
N ALA A 254 0.36 8.09 1.52
CA ALA A 254 1.50 7.87 0.63
C ALA A 254 1.08 7.81 -0.85
N PHE A 255 -0.03 7.15 -1.16
CA PHE A 255 -0.56 7.05 -2.53
C PHE A 255 -1.21 8.36 -2.97
N TYR A 256 -1.96 9.03 -2.08
CA TYR A 256 -2.61 10.31 -2.39
C TYR A 256 -1.61 11.40 -2.76
N GLU A 257 -0.44 11.41 -2.13
CA GLU A 257 0.66 12.30 -2.52
C GLU A 257 1.18 12.01 -3.96
N LEU A 258 1.21 10.74 -4.38
CA LEU A 258 1.55 10.37 -5.76
C LEU A 258 0.42 10.77 -6.72
N TRP A 259 -0.83 10.53 -6.34
CA TRP A 259 -1.99 10.91 -7.16
C TRP A 259 -2.12 12.41 -7.33
N SER A 260 -1.70 13.20 -6.34
CA SER A 260 -1.62 14.66 -6.47
C SER A 260 -0.58 15.15 -7.49
N ARG A 261 0.18 14.25 -8.09
CA ARG A 261 1.23 14.54 -9.08
C ARG A 261 1.02 13.82 -10.41
N TRP A 262 0.39 12.64 -10.37
CA TRP A 262 0.28 11.75 -11.52
C TRP A 262 -1.12 11.66 -12.10
N GLY A 263 -2.12 11.89 -11.27
CA GLY A 263 -3.53 11.84 -11.63
C GLY A 263 -3.96 12.97 -12.54
N PRO A 264 -5.25 13.06 -12.89
CA PRO A 264 -5.81 14.18 -13.62
C PRO A 264 -5.46 15.52 -12.94
N ALA A 265 -5.01 16.49 -13.72
CA ALA A 265 -4.45 17.72 -13.19
C ALA A 265 -5.46 18.54 -12.35
N GLU A 266 -6.74 18.49 -12.72
CA GLU A 266 -7.86 19.11 -11.99
C GLU A 266 -8.05 18.54 -10.58
N ASP A 267 -7.55 17.35 -10.29
CA ASP A 267 -7.72 16.64 -9.02
C ASP A 267 -6.50 16.73 -8.09
N HIS A 268 -5.40 17.34 -8.55
CA HIS A 268 -4.14 17.38 -7.80
C HIS A 268 -4.29 18.01 -6.40
N ASP A 269 -4.95 19.16 -6.30
CA ASP A 269 -5.18 19.84 -5.02
C ASP A 269 -6.08 19.03 -4.07
N TYR A 270 -7.05 18.30 -4.63
CA TYR A 270 -7.90 17.42 -3.85
C TYR A 270 -7.08 16.31 -3.20
N TRP A 271 -6.25 15.60 -3.97
CA TRP A 271 -5.45 14.49 -3.47
C TRP A 271 -4.37 14.92 -2.48
N ALA A 272 -3.74 16.07 -2.70
CA ALA A 272 -2.83 16.66 -1.71
C ALA A 272 -3.53 16.95 -0.36
N ALA A 273 -4.76 17.48 -0.42
CA ALA A 273 -5.55 17.74 0.77
C ALA A 273 -6.07 16.43 1.42
N ALA A 274 -6.40 15.39 0.63
CA ALA A 274 -6.81 14.09 1.14
C ALA A 274 -5.64 13.36 1.87
N ALA A 275 -4.40 13.50 1.38
CA ALA A 275 -3.23 13.01 2.09
C ALA A 275 -3.11 13.65 3.49
N GLN A 276 -3.25 14.98 3.58
CA GLN A 276 -3.21 15.68 4.87
C GLN A 276 -4.39 15.29 5.77
N ALA A 277 -5.60 15.16 5.23
CA ALA A 277 -6.78 14.74 6.00
C ALA A 277 -6.60 13.32 6.59
N SER A 278 -5.94 12.42 5.85
CA SER A 278 -5.63 11.07 6.32
C SER A 278 -4.62 11.07 7.47
N ARG A 279 -3.53 11.85 7.37
CA ARG A 279 -2.56 12.05 8.47
C ARG A 279 -3.24 12.60 9.73
N ASP A 280 -4.14 13.57 9.56
CA ASP A 280 -4.89 14.16 10.68
C ASP A 280 -5.91 13.18 11.27
N LEU A 281 -6.48 12.28 10.45
CA LEU A 281 -7.32 11.20 10.95
C LEU A 281 -6.50 10.22 11.78
N PHE A 282 -5.34 9.75 11.30
CA PHE A 282 -4.47 8.86 12.05
C PHE A 282 -4.12 9.42 13.42
N ALA A 283 -3.74 10.69 13.51
CA ALA A 283 -3.43 11.34 14.77
C ALA A 283 -4.62 11.42 15.75
N LYS A 284 -5.86 11.30 15.25
CA LYS A 284 -7.08 11.31 16.08
C LYS A 284 -7.52 9.91 16.50
N VAL A 285 -7.39 8.92 15.60
CA VAL A 285 -7.90 7.56 15.85
C VAL A 285 -6.91 6.68 16.61
N VAL A 286 -5.61 6.96 16.49
CA VAL A 286 -4.56 6.17 17.14
C VAL A 286 -4.46 6.54 18.62
N SER A 287 -4.55 5.54 19.50
CA SER A 287 -4.37 5.71 20.93
C SER A 287 -2.96 6.23 21.26
N PRO A 288 -2.82 7.37 21.96
CA PRO A 288 -1.50 7.90 22.31
C PRO A 288 -0.78 7.07 23.39
N VAL A 289 -1.42 6.03 23.92
CA VAL A 289 -0.84 5.14 24.95
C VAL A 289 -0.42 3.81 24.34
N THR A 290 -1.28 3.22 23.50
CA THR A 290 -1.08 1.87 22.96
C THR A 290 -0.67 1.85 21.47
N GLY A 291 -0.83 2.95 20.75
CA GLY A 291 -0.67 2.95 19.31
C GLY A 291 -1.78 2.22 18.54
N LEU A 292 -2.75 1.62 19.22
CA LEU A 292 -3.86 0.90 18.59
C LEU A 292 -4.89 1.88 18.01
N ASN A 293 -5.50 1.51 16.89
CA ASN A 293 -6.59 2.24 16.25
C ASN A 293 -7.86 1.38 16.18
N PRO A 294 -9.06 1.99 16.14
CA PRO A 294 -10.29 1.25 15.94
C PRO A 294 -10.36 0.67 14.51
N TYR A 295 -11.13 -0.40 14.35
CA TYR A 295 -11.44 -0.96 13.03
C TYR A 295 -12.23 0.03 12.18
N LEU A 296 -13.24 0.73 12.76
CA LEU A 296 -14.03 1.72 12.05
C LEU A 296 -14.07 3.04 12.83
N ALA A 297 -14.11 4.16 12.10
CA ALA A 297 -14.14 5.51 12.69
C ALA A 297 -15.16 6.42 12.03
N ASN A 298 -15.66 7.38 12.79
CA ASN A 298 -16.32 8.56 12.26
C ASN A 298 -15.27 9.54 11.70
N PHE A 299 -15.66 10.48 10.84
CA PHE A 299 -14.73 11.46 10.25
C PHE A 299 -14.10 12.43 11.26
N ASP A 300 -14.67 12.55 12.44
CA ASP A 300 -14.06 13.32 13.55
C ASP A 300 -12.96 12.56 14.30
N GLY A 301 -12.75 11.27 13.98
CA GLY A 301 -11.78 10.38 14.60
C GLY A 301 -12.35 9.56 15.76
N SER A 302 -13.59 9.77 16.19
CA SER A 302 -14.21 8.92 17.21
C SER A 302 -14.49 7.52 16.66
N PRO A 303 -14.33 6.45 17.46
CA PRO A 303 -14.64 5.09 17.01
C PRO A 303 -16.10 4.93 16.59
N TYR A 304 -16.33 4.31 15.43
CA TYR A 304 -17.68 4.01 14.96
C TYR A 304 -18.25 2.78 15.68
N ARG A 305 -19.40 2.93 16.34
CA ARG A 305 -19.97 1.88 17.22
C ARG A 305 -20.65 0.71 16.48
N GLY A 306 -20.82 0.80 15.16
CA GLY A 306 -21.39 -0.27 14.36
C GLY A 306 -20.37 -1.38 14.07
N ARG A 307 -20.84 -2.61 13.85
CA ARG A 307 -20.06 -3.74 13.32
C ARG A 307 -18.80 -4.12 14.11
N GLY A 308 -18.75 -3.90 15.42
CA GLY A 308 -17.54 -4.15 16.22
C GLY A 308 -16.42 -3.13 15.98
N GLY A 309 -16.72 -2.00 15.34
CA GLY A 309 -15.76 -1.01 14.86
C GLY A 309 -14.94 -0.29 15.91
N THR A 310 -15.25 -0.45 17.19
CA THR A 310 -14.59 0.28 18.30
C THR A 310 -13.28 -0.37 18.78
N ASN A 311 -12.94 -1.55 18.31
CA ASN A 311 -11.78 -2.31 18.75
C ASN A 311 -10.69 -2.34 17.68
N PHE A 312 -9.46 -2.60 18.07
CA PHE A 312 -8.40 -3.01 17.17
C PHE A 312 -8.67 -4.47 16.77
N SER A 313 -9.04 -4.70 15.51
CA SER A 313 -9.37 -6.02 14.97
C SER A 313 -9.47 -5.96 13.45
N TYR A 314 -9.41 -7.10 12.78
CA TYR A 314 -9.56 -7.24 11.32
C TYR A 314 -8.59 -6.33 10.55
N ASP A 315 -9.14 -5.37 9.78
CA ASP A 315 -8.38 -4.48 8.92
C ASP A 315 -7.61 -3.39 9.68
N ALA A 316 -7.86 -3.21 10.99
CA ALA A 316 -7.18 -2.20 11.80
C ALA A 316 -5.64 -2.32 11.76
N PHE A 317 -5.08 -3.53 11.54
CA PHE A 317 -3.62 -3.71 11.43
C PHE A 317 -3.05 -2.87 10.29
N ARG A 318 -3.69 -2.87 9.12
CA ARG A 318 -3.20 -2.21 7.90
C ARG A 318 -2.97 -0.71 8.07
N THR A 319 -3.69 -0.08 9.00
CA THR A 319 -3.53 1.35 9.28
C THR A 319 -2.09 1.69 9.65
N ALA A 320 -1.43 0.82 10.44
CA ALA A 320 -0.05 1.03 10.86
C ALA A 320 0.95 0.92 9.69
N GLY A 321 0.75 -0.01 8.78
CA GLY A 321 1.50 -0.08 7.54
C GLY A 321 1.35 1.20 6.71
N ASN A 322 0.12 1.70 6.55
CA ASN A 322 -0.17 2.88 5.74
C ASN A 322 0.57 4.14 6.20
N TRP A 323 0.58 4.46 7.52
CA TRP A 323 1.34 5.61 8.01
C TRP A 323 2.85 5.37 7.95
N SER A 324 3.30 4.13 8.09
CA SER A 324 4.73 3.80 8.05
C SER A 324 5.31 3.95 6.65
N VAL A 325 4.54 3.57 5.63
CA VAL A 325 4.87 3.81 4.22
C VAL A 325 4.85 5.31 3.90
N ASP A 326 3.87 6.05 4.43
CA ASP A 326 3.81 7.51 4.25
C ASP A 326 5.05 8.19 4.82
N TRP A 327 5.45 7.84 6.04
CA TRP A 327 6.71 8.32 6.60
C TRP A 327 7.91 7.94 5.74
N SER A 328 8.02 6.68 5.37
CA SER A 328 9.15 6.18 4.57
C SER A 328 9.29 6.88 3.22
N TRP A 329 8.17 7.15 2.55
CA TRP A 329 8.20 7.77 1.23
C TRP A 329 8.29 9.29 1.27
N TRP A 330 7.68 9.94 2.26
CA TRP A 330 7.50 11.38 2.27
C TRP A 330 8.19 12.10 3.43
N GLY A 331 8.28 11.48 4.62
CA GLY A 331 8.86 12.09 5.81
C GLY A 331 8.14 13.36 6.28
N LYS A 332 6.83 13.48 5.98
CA LYS A 332 6.08 14.73 6.17
C LYS A 332 5.44 14.88 7.54
N ASP A 333 5.04 13.79 8.18
CA ASP A 333 4.31 13.87 9.45
C ASP A 333 5.06 13.15 10.58
N VAL A 334 5.71 13.91 11.43
CA VAL A 334 6.46 13.38 12.57
C VAL A 334 5.59 12.60 13.58
N ARG A 335 4.27 12.81 13.58
CA ARG A 335 3.33 12.08 14.44
C ARG A 335 3.34 10.58 14.15
N GLU A 336 3.60 10.18 12.89
CA GLU A 336 3.67 8.78 12.45
C GLU A 336 4.79 8.01 13.15
N ARG A 337 5.88 8.69 13.48
CA ARG A 337 6.97 8.10 14.27
C ARG A 337 6.51 7.74 15.68
N ALA A 338 5.88 8.69 16.36
CA ALA A 338 5.37 8.45 17.71
C ALA A 338 4.28 7.36 17.75
N MET A 339 3.40 7.31 16.73
CA MET A 339 2.40 6.23 16.60
C MET A 339 3.06 4.87 16.46
N SER A 340 4.11 4.76 15.63
CA SER A 340 4.88 3.53 15.45
C SER A 340 5.58 3.10 16.73
N ASP A 341 6.21 4.03 17.44
CA ASP A 341 6.88 3.74 18.72
C ASP A 341 5.90 3.23 19.79
N HIS A 342 4.71 3.86 19.90
CA HIS A 342 3.68 3.41 20.84
C HIS A 342 3.15 2.02 20.49
N LEU A 343 2.88 1.75 19.20
CA LEU A 343 2.38 0.46 18.75
C LEU A 343 3.40 -0.65 19.02
N GLN A 344 4.65 -0.43 18.65
CA GLN A 344 5.72 -1.41 18.91
C GLN A 344 5.92 -1.64 20.41
N ALA A 345 5.97 -0.58 21.23
CA ALA A 345 6.08 -0.72 22.68
C ALA A 345 4.90 -1.53 23.28
N PHE A 346 3.70 -1.32 22.75
CA PHE A 346 2.53 -2.07 23.18
C PHE A 346 2.68 -3.57 22.87
N PHE A 347 2.97 -3.95 21.63
CA PHE A 347 3.09 -5.36 21.24
C PHE A 347 4.30 -6.05 21.90
N GLU A 348 5.43 -5.37 22.05
CA GLU A 348 6.57 -5.85 22.83
C GLU A 348 6.15 -6.21 24.27
N SER A 349 5.34 -5.35 24.92
CA SER A 349 4.83 -5.60 26.27
C SER A 349 3.91 -6.81 26.39
N LYS A 350 3.33 -7.27 25.27
CA LYS A 350 2.48 -8.46 25.20
C LYS A 350 3.26 -9.75 24.92
N GLY A 351 4.53 -9.62 24.55
CA GLY A 351 5.43 -10.72 24.19
C GLY A 351 5.47 -11.02 22.71
N MET A 352 6.68 -10.95 22.13
CA MET A 352 6.95 -10.96 20.68
C MET A 352 6.44 -12.19 19.94
N THR A 353 6.30 -13.33 20.61
CA THR A 353 5.95 -14.61 19.97
C THR A 353 4.49 -15.03 20.18
N ASN A 354 3.70 -14.24 20.93
CA ASN A 354 2.36 -14.70 21.35
C ASN A 354 1.31 -13.60 21.55
N TYR A 355 1.58 -12.36 21.16
CA TYR A 355 0.53 -11.32 21.21
C TYR A 355 -0.64 -11.69 20.30
N GLY A 356 -1.85 -11.37 20.73
CA GLY A 356 -3.06 -11.61 19.95
C GLY A 356 -3.27 -10.56 18.87
N ASP A 357 -4.32 -10.75 18.08
CA ASP A 357 -4.68 -9.85 16.97
C ASP A 357 -5.95 -9.00 17.27
N GLN A 358 -6.53 -9.10 18.46
CA GLN A 358 -7.71 -8.32 18.83
C GLN A 358 -7.60 -7.73 20.22
N TYR A 359 -7.80 -6.41 20.31
CA TYR A 359 -7.69 -5.63 21.55
C TYR A 359 -8.75 -4.53 21.63
N THR A 360 -9.14 -4.15 22.84
CA THR A 360 -9.72 -2.83 23.06
C THR A 360 -8.64 -1.75 22.92
N LEU A 361 -9.02 -0.51 22.65
CA LEU A 361 -8.02 0.56 22.44
C LEU A 361 -7.18 0.92 23.68
N ASP A 362 -7.68 0.55 24.89
CA ASP A 362 -6.93 0.66 26.14
C ASP A 362 -5.99 -0.54 26.39
N GLY A 363 -5.90 -1.50 25.44
CA GLY A 363 -4.93 -2.57 25.46
C GLY A 363 -5.34 -3.86 26.17
N ARG A 364 -6.63 -4.06 26.49
CA ARG A 364 -7.13 -5.33 26.98
C ARG A 364 -7.33 -6.29 25.80
N GLN A 365 -6.66 -7.44 25.83
CA GLN A 365 -6.83 -8.49 24.83
C GLN A 365 -8.27 -9.04 24.87
N LEU A 366 -8.88 -9.22 23.71
CA LEU A 366 -10.22 -9.77 23.55
C LEU A 366 -10.13 -11.26 23.21
N GLU A 367 -9.97 -11.55 21.98
CA GLU A 367 -9.71 -12.87 21.42
C GLU A 367 -8.60 -12.71 20.39
N GLY A 368 -8.13 -13.78 19.87
CA GLY A 368 -7.24 -13.70 18.76
C GLY A 368 -6.07 -14.65 18.84
N ARG A 369 -5.46 -14.80 17.72
CA ARG A 369 -4.29 -15.62 17.46
C ARG A 369 -3.09 -14.73 17.23
N HIS A 370 -1.90 -15.28 17.29
CA HIS A 370 -0.70 -14.60 16.83
C HIS A 370 -0.67 -14.60 15.30
N ALA A 371 -1.30 -13.58 14.70
CA ALA A 371 -1.53 -13.49 13.25
C ALA A 371 -0.26 -13.09 12.51
N GLN A 372 0.14 -13.87 11.49
CA GLN A 372 1.37 -13.63 10.73
C GLN A 372 1.33 -12.31 9.93
N GLY A 373 0.14 -11.92 9.44
CA GLY A 373 -0.07 -10.62 8.81
C GLY A 373 0.15 -9.45 9.77
N LEU A 374 -0.27 -9.59 11.04
CA LEU A 374 0.00 -8.58 12.06
C LEU A 374 1.49 -8.53 12.43
N VAL A 375 2.18 -9.67 12.47
CA VAL A 375 3.65 -9.70 12.66
C VAL A 375 4.33 -8.92 11.55
N ALA A 376 3.89 -9.09 10.29
CA ALA A 376 4.44 -8.39 9.14
C ALA A 376 4.20 -6.87 9.22
N VAL A 377 2.98 -6.43 9.52
CA VAL A 377 2.67 -5.01 9.66
C VAL A 377 3.42 -4.38 10.85
N ASN A 378 3.54 -5.08 11.97
CA ASN A 378 4.33 -4.59 13.10
C ASN A 378 5.82 -4.41 12.75
N ALA A 379 6.40 -5.29 11.92
CA ALA A 379 7.76 -5.12 11.39
C ALA A 379 7.84 -3.91 10.44
N GLU A 380 6.83 -3.69 9.61
CA GLU A 380 6.73 -2.58 8.67
C GLU A 380 6.71 -1.21 9.42
N THR A 381 6.15 -1.16 10.64
CA THR A 381 6.20 0.07 11.46
C THR A 381 7.61 0.51 11.83
N SER A 382 8.62 -0.36 11.71
CA SER A 382 10.03 -0.03 11.87
C SER A 382 10.56 0.95 10.81
N LEU A 383 9.83 1.16 9.72
CA LEU A 383 10.13 2.21 8.74
C LEU A 383 9.97 3.62 9.33
N ALA A 384 9.07 3.80 10.29
CA ALA A 384 8.78 5.07 10.93
C ALA A 384 9.27 5.16 12.38
N ALA A 385 9.35 4.04 13.10
CA ALA A 385 9.74 3.99 14.52
C ALA A 385 11.13 4.59 14.77
N THR A 386 11.33 5.07 16.00
CA THR A 386 12.57 5.77 16.41
C THR A 386 13.51 4.92 17.27
N ASP A 387 13.01 3.84 17.87
CA ASP A 387 13.82 2.93 18.70
C ASP A 387 14.43 1.83 17.81
N PRO A 388 15.74 1.89 17.52
CA PRO A 388 16.38 0.93 16.60
C PRO A 388 16.49 -0.49 17.21
N GLY A 389 16.55 -0.60 18.55
CA GLY A 389 16.60 -1.89 19.23
C GLY A 389 15.29 -2.62 19.08
N ARG A 390 14.20 -1.96 19.44
CA ARG A 390 12.84 -2.51 19.29
C ARG A 390 12.48 -2.77 17.83
N SER A 391 12.79 -1.85 16.92
CA SER A 391 12.59 -2.04 15.49
C SER A 391 13.27 -3.30 14.98
N LYS A 392 14.52 -3.56 15.41
CA LYS A 392 15.22 -4.79 15.04
C LYS A 392 14.49 -6.04 15.52
N GLU A 393 13.96 -6.06 16.75
CA GLU A 393 13.22 -7.21 17.28
C GLU A 393 11.96 -7.53 16.44
N PHE A 394 11.22 -6.52 15.98
CA PHE A 394 10.06 -6.71 15.10
C PHE A 394 10.46 -7.19 13.70
N VAL A 395 11.55 -6.68 13.15
CA VAL A 395 12.09 -7.12 11.86
C VAL A 395 12.55 -8.58 11.92
N GLU A 396 13.25 -8.97 13.00
CA GLU A 396 13.66 -10.36 13.23
C GLU A 396 12.44 -11.28 13.46
N ALA A 397 11.42 -10.81 14.16
CA ALA A 397 10.17 -11.57 14.33
C ALA A 397 9.50 -11.88 12.98
N LEU A 398 9.48 -10.93 12.03
CA LEU A 398 9.02 -11.19 10.67
C LEU A 398 9.95 -12.16 9.94
N TRP A 399 11.25 -11.99 10.09
CA TRP A 399 12.22 -12.89 9.47
C TRP A 399 12.06 -14.35 9.94
N ASP A 400 11.80 -14.56 11.21
CA ASP A 400 11.64 -15.90 11.79
C ASP A 400 10.25 -16.51 11.56
N THR A 401 9.26 -15.66 11.22
CA THR A 401 7.90 -16.13 10.96
C THR A 401 7.85 -16.89 9.62
N PRO A 402 7.30 -18.10 9.57
CA PRO A 402 7.14 -18.83 8.32
C PRO A 402 6.13 -18.18 7.39
N VAL A 403 6.27 -18.42 6.09
CA VAL A 403 5.26 -17.97 5.10
C VAL A 403 3.92 -18.63 5.44
N PRO A 404 2.84 -17.85 5.52
CA PRO A 404 1.52 -18.39 5.83
C PRO A 404 1.07 -19.49 4.87
N ASP A 405 0.44 -20.53 5.42
CA ASP A 405 -0.14 -21.64 4.66
C ASP A 405 -1.54 -22.02 5.20
N GLY A 406 -2.13 -23.09 4.67
CA GLY A 406 -3.42 -23.58 5.11
C GLY A 406 -4.59 -22.60 4.86
N LEU A 407 -5.55 -22.56 5.78
CA LEU A 407 -6.80 -21.80 5.61
C LEU A 407 -6.62 -20.27 5.73
N GLU A 408 -5.63 -19.83 6.47
CA GLU A 408 -5.44 -18.39 6.75
C GLU A 408 -4.50 -17.71 5.74
N ARG A 409 -3.94 -18.44 4.78
CA ARG A 409 -2.91 -17.95 3.85
C ARG A 409 -3.33 -16.82 2.92
N TYR A 410 -4.63 -16.54 2.79
CA TYR A 410 -5.12 -15.44 1.96
C TYR A 410 -4.71 -14.08 2.55
N TYR A 411 -5.37 -13.65 3.60
CA TYR A 411 -5.15 -12.33 4.20
C TYR A 411 -3.76 -12.24 4.85
N GLU A 412 -3.43 -13.25 5.67
CA GLU A 412 -2.12 -13.31 6.33
C GLU A 412 -0.97 -13.37 5.33
N GLY A 413 -1.09 -14.18 4.26
CA GLY A 413 -0.04 -14.34 3.26
C GLY A 413 0.18 -13.10 2.42
N LEU A 414 -0.89 -12.42 2.02
CA LEU A 414 -0.76 -11.18 1.24
C LEU A 414 -0.14 -10.06 2.08
N LEU A 415 -0.58 -9.87 3.33
CA LEU A 415 0.04 -8.90 4.23
C LEU A 415 1.49 -9.27 4.56
N TYR A 416 1.78 -10.57 4.76
CA TYR A 416 3.13 -11.04 5.00
C TYR A 416 4.08 -10.72 3.83
N LEU A 417 3.66 -10.98 2.58
CA LEU A 417 4.48 -10.67 1.42
C LEU A 417 4.64 -9.16 1.22
N MET A 418 3.59 -8.37 1.46
CA MET A 418 3.69 -6.91 1.44
C MET A 418 4.68 -6.42 2.50
N GLY A 419 4.61 -6.92 3.73
CA GLY A 419 5.56 -6.58 4.79
C GLY A 419 7.00 -6.98 4.44
N LEU A 420 7.23 -8.15 3.80
CA LEU A 420 8.55 -8.50 3.28
C LEU A 420 9.04 -7.50 2.23
N LEU A 421 8.18 -7.07 1.28
CA LEU A 421 8.53 -6.09 0.27
C LEU A 421 8.86 -4.72 0.88
N HIS A 422 8.09 -4.27 1.86
CA HIS A 422 8.34 -3.02 2.57
C HIS A 422 9.64 -3.08 3.38
N CYS A 423 9.83 -4.13 4.18
CA CYS A 423 11.01 -4.28 5.03
C CYS A 423 12.30 -4.57 4.24
N SER A 424 12.21 -5.13 3.02
CA SER A 424 13.37 -5.33 2.14
C SER A 424 13.74 -4.11 1.29
N GLY A 425 12.91 -3.04 1.31
CA GLY A 425 13.09 -1.89 0.42
C GLY A 425 12.77 -2.19 -1.04
N GLU A 426 12.03 -3.26 -1.32
CA GLU A 426 11.58 -3.62 -2.67
C GLU A 426 10.20 -3.05 -3.03
N PHE A 427 9.45 -2.54 -2.06
CA PHE A 427 8.22 -1.78 -2.33
C PHE A 427 8.57 -0.35 -2.71
N ARG A 428 8.59 -0.07 -4.01
CA ARG A 428 9.17 1.15 -4.58
C ARG A 428 8.18 1.94 -5.41
N ILE A 429 8.49 3.22 -5.61
CA ILE A 429 7.70 4.12 -6.43
C ILE A 429 8.11 3.96 -7.90
N TRP A 430 7.17 3.56 -8.75
CA TRP A 430 7.32 3.44 -10.20
C TRP A 430 6.51 4.53 -10.90
N ALA A 431 7.15 5.66 -11.19
CA ALA A 431 6.46 6.80 -11.80
C ALA A 431 5.97 6.45 -13.21
N PRO A 432 4.68 6.71 -13.55
CA PRO A 432 4.16 6.47 -14.88
C PRO A 432 4.82 7.41 -15.90
N HIS A 433 5.07 6.88 -17.10
CA HIS A 433 5.69 7.60 -18.23
C HIS A 433 4.64 8.22 -19.16
#